data_3a5ce4163b673cd76b34e5e5ecc0f8c7
#
_entry.id   3a5ce4163b673cd76b34e5e5ecc0f8c7
#
_cell.length_a   1.000
_cell.length_b   1.000
_cell.length_c   1.000
_cell.angle_alpha   90.00
_cell.angle_beta   90.00
_cell.angle_gamma   90.00
#
_symmetry.space_group_name_H-M   'P 1'
#
loop_
_entity.id
_entity.type
_entity.pdbx_description
1 polymer ?
#
loop_
_entity_poly.entity_id
_entity_poly.type
_entity_poly.pdbx_seq_one_letter_code
_entity_poly.pdbx_strand_id
1 'polypeptide(L)'
;MKNLNLLFNKTYYEALGGNNFAAQVQKCNDDICGAKFRKADYRAIKGLYNHTFLMTVCYPGLMTGLGNQHSAGIADEEIAAGFSFDYVTGQPYIPGSTVKGALRRHFKDHPGIIQALCGRDEVWVKGLEQDIFENNDVFFDAVLHESNAGKTVMDLEFITPHTSPTHHPSPTDHLSPTENPVPIKLIKVRPNVCFEFRFRLHDGQWLTAKEKEELFQKLLACFGIGAKTNVGFGILREGIPEPEEQKPERIDVPRKDNRQKPDRPQQNKGADSCVCPHCQTRNFRFNKNDGKERWNWSKNICWSCKEKFR
;
A
#
# COMPACT_ATOMS: atom_id res chain seq x y z
N MET A 1 11.55 24.30 4.18
CA MET A 1 11.04 22.99 3.71
C MET A 1 11.04 23.02 2.19
N LYS A 2 11.53 21.97 1.53
CA LYS A 2 11.41 21.86 0.08
C LYS A 2 9.93 21.64 -0.28
N ASN A 3 9.45 22.28 -1.33
CA ASN A 3 8.13 22.01 -1.87
C ASN A 3 8.17 20.64 -2.58
N LEU A 4 7.40 19.64 -2.08
CA LEU A 4 7.46 18.29 -2.62
C LEU A 4 6.90 18.21 -4.05
N ASN A 5 5.93 19.07 -4.39
CA ASN A 5 5.43 19.14 -5.76
C ASN A 5 6.54 19.56 -6.72
N LEU A 6 7.29 20.63 -6.39
CA LEU A 6 8.43 21.09 -7.18
C LEU A 6 9.53 20.02 -7.26
N LEU A 7 9.84 19.39 -6.13
CA LEU A 7 10.86 18.36 -6.06
C LEU A 7 10.49 17.15 -6.93
N PHE A 8 9.26 16.66 -6.83
CA PHE A 8 8.77 15.49 -7.52
C PHE A 8 8.55 15.72 -9.02
N ASN A 9 7.92 16.84 -9.38
CA ASN A 9 7.49 17.08 -10.76
C ASN A 9 8.49 17.91 -11.60
N LYS A 10 9.53 18.50 -11.01
CA LYS A 10 10.54 19.29 -11.73
C LYS A 10 11.95 18.86 -11.41
N THR A 11 12.41 19.03 -10.16
CA THR A 11 13.82 18.76 -9.78
C THR A 11 14.19 17.30 -10.03
N TYR A 12 13.25 16.40 -9.88
CA TYR A 12 13.41 14.98 -10.17
C TYR A 12 13.83 14.73 -11.63
N TYR A 13 13.17 15.39 -12.58
CA TYR A 13 13.50 15.26 -14.00
C TYR A 13 14.78 16.00 -14.39
N GLU A 14 15.08 17.11 -13.73
CA GLU A 14 16.37 17.79 -13.89
C GLU A 14 17.52 16.87 -13.44
N ALA A 15 17.32 16.08 -12.40
CA ALA A 15 18.27 15.08 -11.91
C ALA A 15 18.54 13.97 -12.94
N LEU A 16 17.54 13.53 -13.70
CA LEU A 16 17.69 12.51 -14.74
C LEU A 16 18.55 12.96 -15.92
N GLY A 17 18.62 14.27 -16.19
CA GLY A 17 19.46 14.85 -17.26
C GLY A 17 20.94 15.02 -16.91
N GLY A 18 21.36 14.73 -15.68
CA GLY A 18 22.72 14.97 -15.19
C GLY A 18 23.66 13.77 -15.32
N ASN A 19 24.97 14.02 -15.21
CA ASN A 19 26.01 12.98 -15.36
C ASN A 19 26.03 11.92 -14.23
N ASN A 20 25.31 12.12 -13.14
CA ASN A 20 25.24 11.18 -12.00
C ASN A 20 23.78 11.02 -11.59
N PHE A 21 22.92 10.71 -12.56
CA PHE A 21 21.48 10.72 -12.39
C PHE A 21 20.99 9.74 -11.33
N ALA A 22 21.51 8.52 -11.24
CA ALA A 22 21.08 7.54 -10.24
C ALA A 22 21.22 8.05 -8.80
N ALA A 23 22.40 8.63 -8.45
CA ALA A 23 22.61 9.18 -7.13
C ALA A 23 21.77 10.43 -6.87
N GLN A 24 21.52 11.25 -7.90
CA GLN A 24 20.67 12.43 -7.77
C GLN A 24 19.19 12.08 -7.59
N VAL A 25 18.71 11.08 -8.33
CA VAL A 25 17.34 10.54 -8.20
C VAL A 25 17.17 9.93 -6.81
N GLN A 26 18.12 9.11 -6.34
CA GLN A 26 18.09 8.56 -4.98
C GLN A 26 18.04 9.67 -3.92
N LYS A 27 18.82 10.73 -4.09
CA LYS A 27 18.76 11.90 -3.20
C LYS A 27 17.39 12.59 -3.24
N CYS A 28 16.73 12.69 -4.40
CA CYS A 28 15.37 13.21 -4.49
C CYS A 28 14.39 12.33 -3.71
N ASN A 29 14.52 11.01 -3.84
CA ASN A 29 13.70 10.04 -3.09
C ASN A 29 13.87 10.21 -1.58
N ASP A 30 15.12 10.33 -1.11
CA ASP A 30 15.44 10.55 0.30
C ASP A 30 14.91 11.90 0.82
N ASP A 31 15.03 12.95 0.02
CA ASP A 31 14.50 14.28 0.33
C ASP A 31 12.96 14.28 0.43
N ILE A 32 12.26 13.50 -0.43
CA ILE A 32 10.81 13.35 -0.38
C ILE A 32 10.40 12.59 0.90
N CYS A 33 11.03 11.46 1.16
CA CYS A 33 10.71 10.62 2.32
C CYS A 33 11.13 11.28 3.66
N GLY A 34 12.20 12.08 3.67
CA GLY A 34 12.69 12.80 4.82
C GLY A 34 11.95 14.11 5.11
N ALA A 35 11.08 14.57 4.23
CA ALA A 35 10.37 15.83 4.39
C ALA A 35 9.39 15.79 5.57
N LYS A 36 9.57 16.74 6.50
CA LYS A 36 8.68 16.88 7.65
C LYS A 36 7.48 17.75 7.31
N PHE A 37 6.31 17.36 7.80
CA PHE A 37 5.09 18.14 7.65
C PHE A 37 5.21 19.50 8.33
N ARG A 38 4.68 20.53 7.67
CA ARG A 38 4.45 21.88 8.22
C ARG A 38 2.98 22.24 8.08
N LYS A 39 2.41 22.80 9.15
CA LYS A 39 1.06 23.31 9.12
C LYS A 39 0.94 24.37 8.01
N ALA A 40 0.02 24.14 7.07
CA ALA A 40 -0.38 25.14 6.09
C ALA A 40 -1.46 26.06 6.67
N ASP A 41 -1.52 27.28 6.17
CA ASP A 41 -2.53 28.23 6.60
C ASP A 41 -3.75 28.15 5.67
N TYR A 42 -4.82 27.55 6.17
CA TYR A 42 -6.09 27.41 5.46
C TYR A 42 -7.16 28.41 5.93
N ARG A 43 -6.79 29.48 6.70
CA ARG A 43 -7.76 30.44 7.24
C ARG A 43 -8.58 31.13 6.15
N ALA A 44 -7.96 31.43 5.02
CA ALA A 44 -8.62 32.08 3.88
C ALA A 44 -9.79 31.27 3.28
N ILE A 45 -9.74 29.94 3.39
CA ILE A 45 -10.76 29.04 2.81
C ILE A 45 -11.71 28.46 3.87
N LYS A 46 -11.51 28.77 5.15
CA LYS A 46 -12.31 28.21 6.25
C LYS A 46 -13.82 28.45 6.10
N GLY A 47 -14.23 29.54 5.47
CA GLY A 47 -15.64 29.84 5.19
C GLY A 47 -16.24 29.10 3.99
N LEU A 48 -15.46 28.36 3.24
CA LEU A 48 -15.93 27.64 2.05
C LEU A 48 -16.56 26.27 2.37
N TYR A 49 -16.22 25.68 3.51
CA TYR A 49 -16.73 24.39 3.97
C TYR A 49 -17.42 24.53 5.33
N ASN A 50 -18.38 23.67 5.61
CA ASN A 50 -19.18 23.67 6.84
C ASN A 50 -19.09 22.37 7.64
N HIS A 51 -18.58 21.30 7.03
CA HIS A 51 -18.42 19.98 7.64
C HIS A 51 -17.00 19.47 7.47
N THR A 52 -16.44 18.89 8.54
CA THR A 52 -15.08 18.30 8.52
C THR A 52 -15.00 17.12 9.47
N PHE A 53 -14.25 16.13 9.08
CA PHE A 53 -13.86 15.05 9.98
C PHE A 53 -12.40 14.61 9.73
N LEU A 54 -11.83 13.93 10.72
CA LEU A 54 -10.46 13.49 10.71
C LEU A 54 -10.39 11.98 10.49
N MET A 55 -9.51 11.55 9.58
CA MET A 55 -9.24 10.15 9.33
C MET A 55 -7.74 9.90 9.32
N THR A 56 -7.32 8.83 9.95
CA THR A 56 -5.93 8.41 10.04
C THR A 56 -5.66 7.23 9.11
N VAL A 57 -4.61 7.33 8.33
CA VAL A 57 -4.15 6.27 7.43
C VAL A 57 -3.67 5.06 8.24
N CYS A 58 -4.18 3.86 7.92
CA CYS A 58 -3.75 2.60 8.49
C CYS A 58 -2.56 2.01 7.72
N TYR A 59 -1.93 0.96 8.28
CA TYR A 59 -0.96 0.14 7.57
C TYR A 59 -1.62 -0.53 6.35
N PRO A 60 -0.95 -0.63 5.19
CA PRO A 60 0.44 -0.29 4.89
C PRO A 60 0.66 1.17 4.46
N GLY A 61 -0.35 2.00 4.38
CA GLY A 61 -0.26 3.39 3.95
C GLY A 61 -1.31 3.76 2.90
N LEU A 62 -1.18 4.94 2.30
CA LEU A 62 -2.11 5.45 1.29
C LEU A 62 -1.35 5.82 0.01
N MET A 63 -1.92 5.45 -1.13
CA MET A 63 -1.45 5.84 -2.47
C MET A 63 -2.54 6.59 -3.22
N THR A 64 -2.20 7.76 -3.76
CA THR A 64 -3.09 8.56 -4.62
C THR A 64 -2.33 9.04 -5.85
N GLY A 65 -3.04 9.34 -6.95
CA GLY A 65 -2.40 9.89 -8.15
C GLY A 65 -1.61 8.89 -9.01
N LEU A 66 -1.75 7.59 -8.78
CA LEU A 66 -1.04 6.54 -9.54
C LEU A 66 -1.44 6.45 -11.03
N GLY A 67 -2.46 7.20 -11.45
CA GLY A 67 -2.93 7.17 -12.85
C GLY A 67 -1.95 7.76 -13.86
N ASN A 68 -0.95 8.52 -13.40
CA ASN A 68 0.07 9.11 -14.24
C ASN A 68 1.38 8.32 -14.12
N GLN A 69 2.03 8.04 -15.26
CA GLN A 69 3.40 7.54 -15.25
C GLN A 69 4.34 8.65 -14.77
N HIS A 70 5.26 8.34 -13.87
CA HIS A 70 6.27 9.27 -13.40
C HIS A 70 7.68 8.90 -13.86
N SER A 71 8.00 7.60 -13.92
CA SER A 71 9.30 7.12 -14.40
C SER A 71 9.52 7.46 -15.88
N ALA A 72 10.71 7.91 -16.21
CA ALA A 72 11.21 8.08 -17.58
C ALA A 72 11.88 6.82 -18.13
N GLY A 73 12.12 5.82 -17.29
CA GLY A 73 12.78 4.55 -17.65
C GLY A 73 14.30 4.68 -17.87
N ILE A 74 14.94 5.65 -17.20
CA ILE A 74 16.38 5.94 -17.34
C ILE A 74 17.18 5.31 -16.21
N ALA A 75 16.60 5.25 -15.00
CA ALA A 75 17.27 4.76 -13.80
C ALA A 75 16.40 3.76 -13.02
N ASP A 76 17.03 2.76 -12.41
CA ASP A 76 16.34 1.77 -11.56
C ASP A 76 15.81 2.41 -10.26
N GLU A 77 16.34 3.56 -9.87
CA GLU A 77 15.94 4.30 -8.67
C GLU A 77 14.66 5.10 -8.86
N GLU A 78 14.12 5.18 -10.08
CA GLU A 78 12.96 6.01 -10.36
C GLU A 78 11.69 5.51 -9.66
N ILE A 79 10.85 6.48 -9.23
CA ILE A 79 9.49 6.23 -8.79
C ILE A 79 8.61 6.02 -10.03
N ALA A 80 7.93 4.88 -10.12
CA ALA A 80 7.24 4.45 -11.34
C ALA A 80 5.98 5.25 -11.64
N ALA A 81 5.23 5.65 -10.61
CA ALA A 81 3.92 6.29 -10.79
C ALA A 81 3.84 7.64 -10.08
N GLY A 82 2.92 8.47 -10.57
CA GLY A 82 2.65 9.79 -10.04
C GLY A 82 2.09 9.79 -8.61
N PHE A 83 2.05 10.97 -8.01
CA PHE A 83 1.46 11.21 -6.70
C PHE A 83 0.81 12.60 -6.65
N SER A 84 -0.22 12.76 -5.80
CA SER A 84 -0.93 14.04 -5.64
C SER A 84 -0.26 14.91 -4.59
N PHE A 85 0.52 15.91 -5.05
CA PHE A 85 1.09 16.96 -4.21
C PHE A 85 0.45 18.31 -4.53
N ASP A 86 0.04 19.04 -3.52
CA ASP A 86 -0.47 20.40 -3.65
C ASP A 86 0.61 21.34 -4.20
N TYR A 87 0.24 22.15 -5.20
CA TYR A 87 1.20 23.00 -5.89
C TYR A 87 1.79 24.11 -5.00
N VAL A 88 0.96 24.69 -4.14
CA VAL A 88 1.34 25.84 -3.30
C VAL A 88 2.09 25.39 -2.05
N THR A 89 1.52 24.45 -1.32
CA THR A 89 2.10 23.98 -0.05
C THR A 89 3.17 22.93 -0.26
N GLY A 90 3.17 22.26 -1.41
CA GLY A 90 4.04 21.13 -1.71
C GLY A 90 3.76 19.88 -0.89
N GLN A 91 2.60 19.80 -0.25
CA GLN A 91 2.25 18.69 0.63
C GLN A 91 1.40 17.64 -0.08
N PRO A 92 1.44 16.37 0.36
CA PRO A 92 0.51 15.36 -0.13
C PRO A 92 -0.92 15.73 0.26
N TYR A 93 -1.85 15.50 -0.63
CA TYR A 93 -3.28 15.69 -0.40
C TYR A 93 -4.10 14.63 -1.13
N ILE A 94 -5.36 14.51 -0.77
CA ILE A 94 -6.31 13.66 -1.47
C ILE A 94 -7.24 14.59 -2.25
N PRO A 95 -7.21 14.58 -3.59
CA PRO A 95 -8.08 15.44 -4.39
C PRO A 95 -9.57 15.25 -4.05
N GLY A 96 -10.33 16.34 -3.97
CA GLY A 96 -11.76 16.28 -3.73
C GLY A 96 -12.52 15.46 -4.76
N SER A 97 -12.04 15.46 -6.00
CA SER A 97 -12.54 14.57 -7.05
C SER A 97 -12.32 13.08 -6.73
N THR A 98 -11.19 12.73 -6.11
CA THR A 98 -10.90 11.38 -5.63
C THR A 98 -11.84 11.02 -4.46
N VAL A 99 -12.06 11.94 -3.52
CA VAL A 99 -13.01 11.74 -2.40
C VAL A 99 -14.43 11.50 -2.94
N LYS A 100 -14.91 12.39 -3.81
CA LYS A 100 -16.23 12.26 -4.45
C LYS A 100 -16.36 10.97 -5.22
N GLY A 101 -15.33 10.65 -6.03
CA GLY A 101 -15.30 9.44 -6.86
C GLY A 101 -15.31 8.14 -6.04
N ALA A 102 -14.54 8.08 -4.95
CA ALA A 102 -14.52 6.94 -4.04
C ALA A 102 -15.88 6.73 -3.38
N LEU A 103 -16.46 7.79 -2.78
CA LEU A 103 -17.76 7.70 -2.17
C LEU A 103 -18.86 7.30 -3.16
N ARG A 104 -18.90 7.91 -4.35
CA ARG A 104 -19.88 7.54 -5.39
C ARG A 104 -19.73 6.10 -5.86
N ARG A 105 -18.50 5.62 -5.95
CA ARG A 105 -18.23 4.22 -6.29
C ARG A 105 -18.84 3.25 -5.28
N HIS A 106 -18.80 3.56 -3.98
CA HIS A 106 -19.40 2.70 -2.96
C HIS A 106 -20.92 2.59 -3.08
N PHE A 107 -21.60 3.67 -3.50
CA PHE A 107 -23.03 3.61 -3.81
C PHE A 107 -23.34 2.66 -4.97
N LYS A 108 -22.47 2.58 -5.98
CA LYS A 108 -22.63 1.70 -7.14
C LYS A 108 -22.25 0.26 -6.86
N ASP A 109 -21.09 0.04 -6.24
CA ASP A 109 -20.51 -1.28 -6.07
C ASP A 109 -21.07 -2.01 -4.84
N HIS A 110 -21.56 -1.28 -3.83
CA HIS A 110 -21.98 -1.83 -2.54
C HIS A 110 -23.32 -1.28 -2.02
N PRO A 111 -24.38 -1.19 -2.83
CA PRO A 111 -25.66 -0.60 -2.42
C PRO A 111 -26.27 -1.30 -1.20
N GLY A 112 -26.11 -2.62 -1.09
CA GLY A 112 -26.62 -3.40 0.04
C GLY A 112 -25.99 -3.03 1.39
N ILE A 113 -24.72 -2.59 1.41
CA ILE A 113 -24.09 -2.12 2.64
C ILE A 113 -24.66 -0.76 3.04
N ILE A 114 -24.90 0.14 2.08
CA ILE A 114 -25.51 1.42 2.35
C ILE A 114 -26.96 1.25 2.84
N GLN A 115 -27.71 0.31 2.25
CA GLN A 115 -29.04 -0.06 2.74
C GLN A 115 -28.99 -0.50 4.21
N ALA A 116 -28.04 -1.36 4.56
CA ALA A 116 -27.85 -1.82 5.94
C ALA A 116 -27.44 -0.70 6.90
N LEU A 117 -26.53 0.19 6.47
CA LEU A 117 -26.08 1.33 7.29
C LEU A 117 -27.19 2.35 7.55
N CYS A 118 -28.06 2.57 6.56
CA CYS A 118 -29.15 3.56 6.65
C CYS A 118 -30.47 2.93 7.09
N GLY A 119 -30.62 1.60 7.10
CA GLY A 119 -31.88 0.90 7.37
C GLY A 119 -32.95 1.20 6.32
N ARG A 120 -32.58 1.36 5.05
CA ARG A 120 -33.45 1.79 3.95
C ARG A 120 -33.37 0.85 2.75
N ASP A 121 -34.31 0.99 1.84
CA ASP A 121 -34.38 0.18 0.62
C ASP A 121 -33.50 0.72 -0.53
N GLU A 122 -33.45 -0.01 -1.64
CA GLU A 122 -32.64 0.33 -2.80
C GLU A 122 -33.10 1.62 -3.50
N VAL A 123 -34.39 1.85 -3.55
CA VAL A 123 -34.96 3.06 -4.19
C VAL A 123 -34.53 4.31 -3.43
N TRP A 124 -34.56 4.23 -2.10
CA TRP A 124 -34.10 5.29 -1.23
C TRP A 124 -32.58 5.55 -1.41
N VAL A 125 -31.75 4.50 -1.51
CA VAL A 125 -30.30 4.63 -1.72
C VAL A 125 -29.99 5.29 -3.07
N LYS A 126 -30.71 4.95 -4.13
CA LYS A 126 -30.55 5.63 -5.45
C LYS A 126 -30.94 7.10 -5.40
N GLY A 127 -32.03 7.43 -4.71
CA GLY A 127 -32.44 8.83 -4.50
C GLY A 127 -31.38 9.61 -3.71
N LEU A 128 -30.83 9.00 -2.66
CA LEU A 128 -29.75 9.58 -1.87
C LEU A 128 -28.44 9.77 -2.70
N GLU A 129 -28.05 8.80 -3.55
CA GLU A 129 -26.90 8.93 -4.44
C GLU A 129 -27.05 10.17 -5.33
N GLN A 130 -28.21 10.33 -5.94
CA GLN A 130 -28.49 11.47 -6.80
C GLN A 130 -28.47 12.79 -6.03
N ASP A 131 -29.05 12.83 -4.84
CA ASP A 131 -29.05 14.02 -3.97
C ASP A 131 -27.63 14.45 -3.59
N ILE A 132 -26.77 13.52 -3.20
CA ILE A 132 -25.40 13.81 -2.77
C ILE A 132 -24.49 14.23 -3.93
N PHE A 133 -24.52 13.48 -5.05
CA PHE A 133 -23.49 13.62 -6.08
C PHE A 133 -23.89 14.50 -7.26
N GLU A 134 -25.16 14.82 -7.41
CA GLU A 134 -25.69 15.65 -8.51
C GLU A 134 -26.26 16.98 -8.02
N ASN A 135 -26.60 17.11 -6.73
CA ASN A 135 -27.13 18.32 -6.13
C ASN A 135 -26.07 18.94 -5.22
N ASN A 136 -25.70 20.14 -5.41
CA ASN A 136 -25.01 21.17 -4.60
C ASN A 136 -23.99 20.79 -3.49
N ASP A 137 -23.79 19.52 -3.12
CA ASP A 137 -22.76 19.13 -2.16
C ASP A 137 -21.36 19.26 -2.79
N VAL A 138 -20.44 19.91 -2.06
CA VAL A 138 -19.07 20.17 -2.54
C VAL A 138 -18.06 19.36 -1.76
N PHE A 139 -17.19 18.68 -2.48
CA PHE A 139 -16.12 17.84 -1.95
C PHE A 139 -14.78 18.55 -2.14
N PHE A 140 -14.18 19.03 -1.06
CA PHE A 140 -12.88 19.68 -1.10
C PHE A 140 -11.76 18.66 -0.98
N ASP A 141 -10.55 19.10 -1.28
CA ASP A 141 -9.35 18.31 -1.06
C ASP A 141 -9.18 17.98 0.41
N ALA A 142 -8.88 16.71 0.71
CA ALA A 142 -8.50 16.33 2.05
C ALA A 142 -7.01 16.65 2.25
N VAL A 143 -6.70 17.39 3.30
CA VAL A 143 -5.38 17.90 3.59
C VAL A 143 -4.80 17.32 4.87
N LEU A 144 -3.49 17.39 5.01
CA LEU A 144 -2.83 16.91 6.23
C LEU A 144 -3.27 17.73 7.45
N HIS A 145 -3.70 17.04 8.49
CA HIS A 145 -4.06 17.66 9.77
C HIS A 145 -2.83 18.06 10.58
N GLU A 146 -2.94 19.06 11.43
CA GLU A 146 -1.85 19.61 12.25
C GLU A 146 -1.21 18.62 13.22
N SER A 147 -1.91 17.53 13.59
CA SER A 147 -1.36 16.44 14.41
C SER A 147 -0.15 15.74 13.80
N ASN A 148 0.10 15.96 12.50
CA ASN A 148 1.31 15.46 11.83
C ASN A 148 2.52 16.39 11.99
N ALA A 149 2.41 17.52 12.71
CA ALA A 149 3.48 18.52 12.82
C ALA A 149 4.82 17.88 13.22
N GLY A 150 5.87 18.18 12.45
CA GLY A 150 7.21 17.67 12.66
C GLY A 150 7.46 16.22 12.27
N LYS A 151 6.41 15.46 11.89
CA LYS A 151 6.53 14.07 11.44
C LYS A 151 6.88 14.01 9.95
N THR A 152 7.56 12.94 9.54
CA THR A 152 7.72 12.57 8.13
C THR A 152 6.45 11.86 7.68
N VAL A 153 5.90 12.26 6.53
CA VAL A 153 4.59 11.77 6.06
C VAL A 153 4.67 10.88 4.84
N MET A 154 5.81 10.86 4.15
CA MET A 154 6.01 10.08 2.92
C MET A 154 6.94 8.90 3.15
N ASP A 155 6.77 7.85 2.35
CA ASP A 155 7.63 6.67 2.32
C ASP A 155 7.64 6.04 0.93
N LEU A 156 8.63 5.18 0.67
CA LEU A 156 8.67 4.35 -0.52
C LEU A 156 7.98 3.00 -0.27
N GLU A 157 7.39 2.47 -1.32
CA GLU A 157 6.86 1.11 -1.35
C GLU A 157 7.46 0.36 -2.54
N PHE A 158 7.80 -0.90 -2.32
CA PHE A 158 8.33 -1.77 -3.36
C PHE A 158 7.30 -2.85 -3.67
N ILE A 159 6.86 -2.87 -4.92
CA ILE A 159 5.91 -3.87 -5.39
C ILE A 159 6.60 -4.71 -6.45
N THR A 160 6.60 -6.01 -6.23
CA THR A 160 7.11 -6.97 -7.20
C THR A 160 5.93 -7.48 -8.01
N PRO A 161 5.73 -7.00 -9.27
CA PRO A 161 4.67 -7.51 -10.09
C PRO A 161 4.96 -8.98 -10.41
N HIS A 162 3.99 -9.85 -10.15
CA HIS A 162 4.02 -11.18 -10.74
C HIS A 162 3.72 -10.99 -12.23
N THR A 163 4.70 -11.25 -13.09
CA THR A 163 4.46 -11.34 -14.53
C THR A 163 3.50 -12.50 -14.74
N SER A 164 2.22 -12.20 -14.92
CA SER A 164 1.30 -13.18 -15.49
C SER A 164 1.83 -13.51 -16.87
N PRO A 165 1.92 -14.77 -17.25
CA PRO A 165 2.26 -15.15 -18.62
C PRO A 165 1.12 -14.70 -19.53
N THR A 166 1.15 -13.44 -19.99
CA THR A 166 0.19 -12.88 -20.94
C THR A 166 0.54 -13.18 -22.38
N HIS A 167 1.62 -13.94 -22.60
CA HIS A 167 1.90 -14.57 -23.88
C HIS A 167 1.38 -16.01 -23.83
N HIS A 168 0.44 -16.35 -24.73
CA HIS A 168 0.22 -17.73 -25.11
C HIS A 168 1.59 -18.29 -25.52
N PRO A 169 2.14 -19.27 -24.80
CA PRO A 169 3.44 -19.80 -25.15
C PRO A 169 3.32 -20.37 -26.57
N SER A 170 4.12 -19.85 -27.49
CA SER A 170 4.38 -20.53 -28.73
C SER A 170 4.95 -21.92 -28.40
N PRO A 171 4.61 -22.99 -29.12
CA PRO A 171 5.10 -24.33 -28.85
C PRO A 171 6.64 -24.46 -28.88
N THR A 172 7.34 -23.41 -29.29
CA THR A 172 8.80 -23.31 -29.35
C THR A 172 9.45 -22.48 -28.25
N ASP A 173 8.67 -21.79 -27.43
CA ASP A 173 9.21 -21.04 -26.30
C ASP A 173 9.51 -22.02 -25.16
N HIS A 174 10.78 -22.40 -25.05
CA HIS A 174 11.30 -23.02 -23.84
C HIS A 174 11.12 -22.00 -22.69
N LEU A 175 10.11 -22.24 -21.85
CA LEU A 175 9.84 -21.51 -20.63
C LEU A 175 11.15 -21.36 -19.84
N SER A 176 11.74 -20.17 -19.88
CA SER A 176 12.76 -19.76 -18.92
C SER A 176 12.05 -19.60 -17.56
N PRO A 177 12.31 -20.47 -16.58
CA PRO A 177 11.57 -20.47 -15.32
C PRO A 177 11.89 -19.29 -14.40
N THR A 178 12.69 -18.32 -14.83
CA THR A 178 13.23 -17.31 -13.93
C THR A 178 13.52 -15.99 -14.63
N GLU A 179 12.49 -15.29 -15.10
CA GLU A 179 12.62 -13.85 -15.14
C GLU A 179 12.45 -13.37 -13.70
N ASN A 180 13.55 -12.89 -13.11
CA ASN A 180 13.49 -12.26 -11.80
C ASN A 180 12.59 -11.00 -11.90
N PRO A 181 11.48 -10.94 -11.19
CA PRO A 181 10.61 -9.79 -11.28
C PRO A 181 11.35 -8.53 -10.80
N VAL A 182 11.34 -7.48 -11.60
CA VAL A 182 11.97 -6.20 -11.25
C VAL A 182 11.04 -5.47 -10.27
N PRO A 183 11.49 -5.13 -9.05
CA PRO A 183 10.69 -4.38 -8.10
C PRO A 183 10.36 -2.98 -8.63
N ILE A 184 9.09 -2.61 -8.60
CA ILE A 184 8.62 -1.28 -8.95
C ILE A 184 8.59 -0.43 -7.68
N LYS A 185 9.26 0.74 -7.71
CA LYS A 185 9.22 1.72 -6.63
C LYS A 185 8.00 2.62 -6.77
N LEU A 186 7.22 2.72 -5.73
CA LEU A 186 6.09 3.63 -5.62
C LEU A 186 6.28 4.52 -4.37
N ILE A 187 5.59 5.65 -4.38
CA ILE A 187 5.55 6.53 -3.22
C ILE A 187 4.20 6.39 -2.51
N LYS A 188 4.20 6.46 -1.20
CA LYS A 188 3.00 6.37 -0.37
C LYS A 188 3.01 7.38 0.78
N VAL A 189 1.84 7.70 1.30
CA VAL A 189 1.71 8.30 2.62
C VAL A 189 1.89 7.21 3.68
N ARG A 190 2.64 7.53 4.72
CA ARG A 190 2.90 6.62 5.85
C ARG A 190 1.64 6.28 6.64
N PRO A 191 1.60 5.12 7.30
CA PRO A 191 0.63 4.86 8.36
C PRO A 191 0.69 5.92 9.46
N ASN A 192 -0.39 6.08 10.21
CA ASN A 192 -0.54 7.05 11.30
C ASN A 192 -0.45 8.53 10.87
N VAL A 193 -0.60 8.81 9.58
CA VAL A 193 -0.77 10.16 9.06
C VAL A 193 -2.26 10.50 9.04
N CYS A 194 -2.62 11.64 9.61
CA CYS A 194 -4.00 12.10 9.74
C CYS A 194 -4.33 13.12 8.66
N PHE A 195 -5.47 12.92 7.99
CA PHE A 195 -6.06 13.85 7.04
C PHE A 195 -7.33 14.47 7.59
N GLU A 196 -7.55 15.75 7.27
CA GLU A 196 -8.79 16.46 7.47
C GLU A 196 -9.58 16.49 6.16
N PHE A 197 -10.70 15.79 6.15
CA PHE A 197 -11.67 15.78 5.05
C PHE A 197 -12.60 16.97 5.21
N ARG A 198 -12.92 17.67 4.12
CA ARG A 198 -13.65 18.94 4.12
C ARG A 198 -14.77 18.92 3.11
N PHE A 199 -15.94 19.40 3.53
CA PHE A 199 -17.14 19.39 2.70
C PHE A 199 -17.95 20.67 2.90
N ARG A 200 -18.69 21.05 1.85
CA ARG A 200 -19.87 21.90 2.01
C ARG A 200 -21.08 21.03 1.73
N LEU A 201 -21.80 20.66 2.78
CA LEU A 201 -22.98 19.80 2.73
C LEU A 201 -24.22 20.62 3.00
N HIS A 202 -25.32 20.24 2.36
CA HIS A 202 -26.62 20.81 2.53
C HIS A 202 -27.58 19.74 3.04
N ASP A 203 -28.60 20.16 3.81
CA ASP A 203 -29.69 19.28 4.16
C ASP A 203 -30.43 18.88 2.88
N GLY A 204 -30.55 17.60 2.64
CA GLY A 204 -31.22 17.01 1.49
C GLY A 204 -32.60 16.45 1.85
N GLN A 205 -33.28 15.95 0.85
CA GLN A 205 -34.58 15.28 1.05
C GLN A 205 -34.41 13.96 1.85
N TRP A 206 -33.26 13.32 1.75
CA TRP A 206 -33.00 11.97 2.26
C TRP A 206 -32.23 11.96 3.56
N LEU A 207 -31.21 12.80 3.68
CA LEU A 207 -30.36 12.97 4.86
C LEU A 207 -30.06 14.45 5.11
N THR A 208 -29.90 14.78 6.36
CA THR A 208 -29.34 16.08 6.79
C THR A 208 -27.83 16.10 6.45
N ALA A 209 -27.25 17.29 6.41
CA ALA A 209 -25.82 17.50 6.19
C ALA A 209 -24.97 16.72 7.21
N LYS A 210 -25.41 16.64 8.46
CA LYS A 210 -24.72 15.90 9.52
C LYS A 210 -24.77 14.37 9.31
N GLU A 211 -25.92 13.85 8.90
CA GLU A 211 -26.05 12.42 8.60
C GLU A 211 -25.23 12.04 7.35
N LYS A 212 -25.14 12.92 6.35
CA LYS A 212 -24.24 12.73 5.19
C LYS A 212 -22.78 12.65 5.64
N GLU A 213 -22.32 13.55 6.53
CA GLU A 213 -20.97 13.52 7.09
C GLU A 213 -20.66 12.18 7.78
N GLU A 214 -21.57 11.72 8.65
CA GLU A 214 -21.42 10.45 9.37
C GLU A 214 -21.41 9.25 8.41
N LEU A 215 -22.25 9.27 7.37
CA LEU A 215 -22.25 8.24 6.33
C LEU A 215 -20.92 8.21 5.57
N PHE A 216 -20.40 9.38 5.16
CA PHE A 216 -19.12 9.45 4.43
C PHE A 216 -17.96 8.94 5.28
N GLN A 217 -17.93 9.30 6.56
CA GLN A 217 -16.91 8.80 7.48
C GLN A 217 -16.95 7.28 7.61
N LYS A 218 -18.14 6.69 7.79
CA LYS A 218 -18.34 5.23 7.85
C LYS A 218 -17.92 4.54 6.53
N LEU A 219 -18.31 5.08 5.38
CA LEU A 219 -17.95 4.51 4.08
C LEU A 219 -16.44 4.53 3.85
N LEU A 220 -15.76 5.64 4.18
CA LEU A 220 -14.31 5.73 4.05
C LEU A 220 -13.58 4.81 5.04
N ALA A 221 -14.12 4.60 6.24
CA ALA A 221 -13.58 3.64 7.20
C ALA A 221 -13.74 2.18 6.75
N CYS A 222 -14.90 1.85 6.14
CA CYS A 222 -15.18 0.49 5.66
C CYS A 222 -14.40 0.11 4.41
N PHE A 223 -14.26 1.03 3.45
CA PHE A 223 -13.77 0.71 2.12
C PHE A 223 -12.43 1.35 1.77
N GLY A 224 -12.02 2.35 2.55
CA GLY A 224 -10.81 3.11 2.27
C GLY A 224 -10.93 4.04 1.06
N ILE A 225 -9.77 4.61 0.64
CA ILE A 225 -9.67 5.55 -0.47
C ILE A 225 -8.32 5.40 -1.18
N GLY A 226 -8.27 5.77 -2.45
CA GLY A 226 -7.05 5.77 -3.24
C GLY A 226 -6.84 4.51 -4.04
N ALA A 227 -5.59 4.21 -4.35
CA ALA A 227 -5.22 3.05 -5.16
C ALA A 227 -4.87 1.83 -4.30
N LYS A 228 -5.03 0.63 -4.90
CA LYS A 228 -4.64 -0.65 -4.29
C LYS A 228 -5.36 -0.99 -2.97
N THR A 229 -6.60 -0.54 -2.82
CA THR A 229 -7.42 -0.83 -1.62
C THR A 229 -7.67 -2.33 -1.43
N ASN A 230 -7.73 -3.09 -2.51
CA ASN A 230 -7.90 -4.56 -2.49
C ASN A 230 -6.70 -5.33 -1.89
N VAL A 231 -5.56 -4.66 -1.71
CA VAL A 231 -4.36 -5.23 -1.05
C VAL A 231 -3.99 -4.45 0.22
N GLY A 232 -4.95 -3.69 0.77
CA GLY A 232 -4.87 -3.07 2.08
C GLY A 232 -4.40 -1.62 2.11
N PHE A 233 -3.98 -1.01 0.97
CA PHE A 233 -3.65 0.41 0.95
C PHE A 233 -4.90 1.27 1.07
N GLY A 234 -4.74 2.47 1.64
CA GLY A 234 -5.82 3.46 1.72
C GLY A 234 -6.91 3.15 2.73
N ILE A 235 -6.72 2.15 3.59
CA ILE A 235 -7.61 1.91 4.72
C ILE A 235 -7.43 3.05 5.72
N LEU A 236 -8.56 3.56 6.21
CA LEU A 236 -8.62 4.69 7.12
C LEU A 236 -9.33 4.31 8.43
N ARG A 237 -8.92 4.92 9.53
CA ARG A 237 -9.63 4.89 10.81
C ARG A 237 -10.02 6.29 11.24
N GLU A 238 -11.08 6.39 12.01
CA GLU A 238 -11.60 7.67 12.51
C GLU A 238 -10.62 8.31 13.51
N GLY A 239 -10.60 9.64 13.51
CA GLY A 239 -9.89 10.44 14.49
C GLY A 239 -8.40 10.61 14.25
N ILE A 240 -7.73 11.16 15.26
CA ILE A 240 -6.29 11.38 15.32
C ILE A 240 -5.60 10.07 15.75
N PRO A 241 -4.39 9.77 15.24
CA PRO A 241 -3.64 8.62 15.72
C PRO A 241 -3.36 8.75 17.21
N GLU A 242 -3.63 7.68 17.96
CA GLU A 242 -3.19 7.62 19.34
C GLU A 242 -1.68 7.84 19.41
N PRO A 243 -1.17 8.55 20.43
CA PRO A 243 0.26 8.63 20.66
C PRO A 243 0.82 7.21 20.65
N GLU A 244 1.81 6.94 19.81
CA GLU A 244 2.51 5.66 19.91
C GLU A 244 3.01 5.57 21.35
N GLU A 245 2.42 4.67 22.15
CA GLU A 245 3.05 4.22 23.37
C GLU A 245 4.46 3.82 22.95
N GLN A 246 5.46 4.53 23.49
CA GLN A 246 6.86 4.22 23.23
C GLN A 246 7.00 2.72 23.52
N LYS A 247 6.97 1.89 22.46
CA LYS A 247 7.36 0.50 22.63
C LYS A 247 8.69 0.58 23.31
N PRO A 248 8.86 -0.07 24.49
CA PRO A 248 10.13 -0.05 25.18
C PRO A 248 11.18 -0.34 24.11
N GLU A 249 12.16 0.55 24.00
CA GLU A 249 13.29 0.36 23.09
C GLU A 249 13.67 -1.10 23.22
N ARG A 250 13.64 -1.81 22.09
CA ARG A 250 14.21 -3.16 22.10
C ARG A 250 15.61 -2.95 22.61
N ILE A 251 15.84 -3.31 23.87
CA ILE A 251 17.18 -3.40 24.42
C ILE A 251 17.89 -4.30 23.43
N ASP A 252 18.72 -3.70 22.58
CA ASP A 252 19.66 -4.45 21.75
C ASP A 252 20.54 -5.20 22.73
N VAL A 253 20.06 -6.39 23.12
CA VAL A 253 20.90 -7.36 23.79
C VAL A 253 22.03 -7.60 22.80
N PRO A 254 23.26 -7.18 23.11
CA PRO A 254 24.37 -7.35 22.19
C PRO A 254 24.36 -8.84 21.85
N ARG A 255 24.06 -9.16 20.59
CA ARG A 255 24.24 -10.52 20.09
C ARG A 255 25.71 -10.80 20.30
N LYS A 256 26.02 -11.52 21.38
CA LYS A 256 27.33 -12.13 21.55
C LYS A 256 27.55 -12.91 20.29
N ASP A 257 28.48 -12.40 19.48
CA ASP A 257 28.94 -13.06 18.25
C ASP A 257 29.71 -14.31 18.65
N ASN A 258 28.98 -15.27 19.20
CA ASN A 258 29.45 -16.61 19.48
C ASN A 258 29.27 -17.43 18.21
N ARG A 259 29.92 -16.95 17.11
CA ARG A 259 30.20 -17.81 15.94
C ARG A 259 31.41 -18.71 16.24
N GLN A 260 31.43 -19.34 17.38
CA GLN A 260 32.02 -20.66 17.45
C GLN A 260 30.98 -21.59 16.81
N LYS A 261 31.25 -21.98 15.56
CA LYS A 261 30.56 -23.12 14.93
C LYS A 261 30.63 -24.25 15.95
N PRO A 262 29.50 -24.77 16.46
CA PRO A 262 29.58 -26.04 17.16
C PRO A 262 30.11 -27.06 16.14
N ASP A 263 31.19 -27.75 16.49
CA ASP A 263 31.64 -28.92 15.77
C ASP A 263 30.46 -29.84 15.54
N ARG A 264 30.01 -29.94 14.29
CA ARG A 264 28.99 -30.89 13.91
C ARG A 264 29.53 -32.26 14.24
N PRO A 265 28.84 -33.05 15.06
CA PRO A 265 29.19 -34.47 15.17
C PRO A 265 29.19 -35.04 13.75
N GLN A 266 30.26 -35.71 13.38
CA GLN A 266 30.33 -36.46 12.14
C GLN A 266 29.21 -37.50 12.13
N GLN A 267 28.06 -37.15 11.57
CA GLN A 267 26.99 -38.10 11.34
C GLN A 267 27.37 -38.97 10.17
N ASN A 268 27.31 -40.25 10.39
CA ASN A 268 27.52 -41.31 9.42
C ASN A 268 26.81 -41.01 8.10
N LYS A 269 27.59 -40.80 7.03
CA LYS A 269 27.14 -40.45 5.67
C LYS A 269 26.33 -41.55 4.94
N GLY A 270 25.88 -42.60 5.63
CA GLY A 270 25.17 -43.73 5.04
C GLY A 270 23.66 -43.74 5.09
N ALA A 271 23.02 -42.91 5.93
CA ALA A 271 21.60 -43.08 6.28
C ALA A 271 20.62 -42.10 5.63
N ASP A 272 21.08 -41.05 4.96
CA ASP A 272 20.22 -39.91 4.54
C ASP A 272 19.67 -40.00 3.10
N SER A 273 20.01 -41.04 2.34
CA SER A 273 19.42 -41.29 1.03
C SER A 273 19.39 -42.77 0.70
N CYS A 274 18.41 -43.19 -0.08
CA CYS A 274 18.31 -44.52 -0.66
C CYS A 274 17.79 -44.43 -2.11
N VAL A 275 18.12 -45.44 -2.90
CA VAL A 275 17.62 -45.58 -4.27
C VAL A 275 16.42 -46.53 -4.25
N CYS A 276 15.30 -46.11 -4.86
CA CYS A 276 14.13 -46.95 -4.96
C CYS A 276 14.40 -48.15 -5.86
N PRO A 277 14.13 -49.39 -5.43
CA PRO A 277 14.36 -50.58 -6.25
C PRO A 277 13.44 -50.66 -7.47
N HIS A 278 12.27 -50.01 -7.43
CA HIS A 278 11.27 -50.08 -8.49
C HIS A 278 11.53 -49.09 -9.64
N CYS A 279 11.89 -47.84 -9.33
CA CYS A 279 12.03 -46.80 -10.36
C CYS A 279 13.43 -46.17 -10.39
N GLN A 280 14.38 -46.67 -9.63
CA GLN A 280 15.77 -46.18 -9.55
C GLN A 280 15.91 -44.72 -9.09
N THR A 281 14.86 -44.08 -8.64
CA THR A 281 14.90 -42.69 -8.14
C THR A 281 15.56 -42.64 -6.77
N ARG A 282 16.51 -41.73 -6.59
CA ARG A 282 17.14 -41.48 -5.29
C ARG A 282 16.21 -40.66 -4.37
N ASN A 283 15.90 -41.21 -3.23
CA ASN A 283 15.10 -40.57 -2.20
C ASN A 283 16.00 -40.00 -1.10
N PHE A 284 15.71 -38.80 -0.64
CA PHE A 284 16.46 -38.11 0.41
C PHE A 284 15.60 -37.96 1.66
N ARG A 285 16.22 -38.18 2.82
CA ARG A 285 15.54 -38.08 4.11
C ARG A 285 15.09 -36.65 4.42
N PHE A 286 15.94 -35.67 4.14
CA PHE A 286 15.66 -34.27 4.47
C PHE A 286 15.39 -33.43 3.21
N ASN A 287 14.55 -32.43 3.37
CA ASN A 287 14.29 -31.45 2.32
C ASN A 287 15.49 -30.47 2.26
N LYS A 288 15.98 -30.19 1.06
CA LYS A 288 17.13 -29.29 0.86
C LYS A 288 16.86 -27.84 1.28
N ASN A 289 15.57 -27.42 1.26
CA ASN A 289 15.19 -26.01 1.48
C ASN A 289 14.95 -25.68 2.96
N ASP A 290 14.42 -26.60 3.75
CA ASP A 290 14.01 -26.34 5.15
C ASP A 290 14.64 -27.32 6.16
N GLY A 291 15.39 -28.30 5.71
CA GLY A 291 16.06 -29.30 6.56
C GLY A 291 15.11 -30.27 7.26
N LYS A 292 13.80 -30.23 7.00
CA LYS A 292 12.82 -31.12 7.65
C LYS A 292 12.80 -32.49 7.02
N GLU A 293 12.47 -33.52 7.83
CA GLU A 293 12.32 -34.88 7.34
C GLU A 293 11.14 -34.97 6.36
N ARG A 294 11.35 -35.58 5.23
CA ARG A 294 10.31 -35.72 4.20
C ARG A 294 9.27 -36.74 4.63
N TRP A 295 8.01 -36.43 4.45
CA TRP A 295 6.89 -37.30 4.75
C TRP A 295 6.99 -38.71 4.14
N ASN A 296 7.42 -38.77 2.88
CA ASN A 296 7.58 -40.04 2.19
C ASN A 296 8.71 -40.91 2.76
N TRP A 297 9.74 -40.31 3.36
CA TRP A 297 10.82 -41.03 4.03
C TRP A 297 10.35 -41.71 5.32
N SER A 298 9.60 -41.00 6.15
CA SER A 298 9.04 -41.56 7.40
C SER A 298 8.03 -42.68 7.15
N LYS A 299 7.39 -42.72 5.97
CA LYS A 299 6.48 -43.78 5.55
C LYS A 299 7.16 -44.90 4.75
N ASN A 300 8.45 -44.80 4.46
CA ASN A 300 9.21 -45.70 3.58
C ASN A 300 8.63 -45.84 2.17
N ILE A 301 8.13 -44.72 1.61
CA ILE A 301 7.50 -44.68 0.28
C ILE A 301 8.32 -43.83 -0.66
N CYS A 302 8.56 -44.33 -1.89
CA CYS A 302 9.23 -43.56 -2.93
C CYS A 302 8.37 -42.34 -3.31
N TRP A 303 8.97 -41.15 -3.38
CA TRP A 303 8.25 -39.93 -3.76
C TRP A 303 7.81 -39.94 -5.23
N SER A 304 8.49 -40.71 -6.08
CA SER A 304 8.22 -40.80 -7.52
C SER A 304 7.18 -41.86 -7.86
N CYS A 305 7.41 -43.16 -7.57
CA CYS A 305 6.49 -44.22 -7.93
C CYS A 305 5.48 -44.62 -6.85
N LYS A 306 5.56 -44.02 -5.64
CA LYS A 306 4.72 -44.30 -4.47
C LYS A 306 4.84 -45.73 -3.89
N GLU A 307 5.74 -46.53 -4.40
CA GLU A 307 6.03 -47.90 -3.87
C GLU A 307 6.92 -47.83 -2.62
N LYS A 308 6.83 -48.85 -1.76
CA LYS A 308 7.67 -48.98 -0.58
C LYS A 308 9.12 -49.30 -1.00
N PHE A 309 10.09 -48.65 -0.38
CA PHE A 309 11.52 -48.85 -0.67
C PHE A 309 12.35 -49.32 0.54
N ARG A 310 11.71 -49.54 1.70
CA ARG A 310 12.25 -50.11 2.93
C ARG A 310 11.31 -51.14 3.52
#